data_dc71780c4c2a139beb105c4cba79e27e
#
_entry.id   dc71780c4c2a139beb105c4cba79e27e
#
_cell.length_a   1.000
_cell.length_b   1.000
_cell.length_c   1.000
_cell.angle_alpha   90.00
_cell.angle_beta   90.00
_cell.angle_gamma   90.00
#
_symmetry.space_group_name_H-M   'P 1'
#
loop_
_entity.id
_entity.type
_entity.pdbx_description
1 polymer ?
#
loop_
_entity_poly.entity_id
_entity_poly.type
_entity_poly.pdbx_seq_one_letter_code
_entity_poly.pdbx_strand_id
1 'polypeptide(L)'
;RRARALCAASDYRFSIGLDITRNHLGILLLNLTGDIIKYERIQLGFSRSSAYFSEVCQKIDDFLLETEISGEQILGLGISLPGIVDPVRKMITYSHALGVRDLPFWEIQSYFPWHCTFLNDANAGAFAEGIGSDLPSSFFYLSLSNTVGGAIFHDGNLLPGDAFRCGEAGHMTLIPDGKPCYCGKTGCVDAYCSARLLSDLSGGRLEDFFLGLQQNNPNYRSVWDTYLKHLAVVINNLHMILDYDIVLGGYVGSFLTPWLDTIRHLVAERNTF
;
A
#
# COMPACT_ATOMS: atom_id res chain seq x y z
N ARG A 1 -43.20 -22.97 -7.22
CA ARG A 1 -41.80 -23.02 -7.66
C ARG A 1 -40.99 -22.19 -6.68
N ARG A 2 -39.98 -22.80 -6.02
CA ARG A 2 -39.03 -22.03 -5.18
C ARG A 2 -38.11 -21.23 -6.08
N ALA A 3 -37.98 -19.92 -5.83
CA ALA A 3 -36.98 -19.11 -6.48
C ALA A 3 -35.56 -19.64 -6.11
N ARG A 4 -34.68 -19.77 -7.10
CA ARG A 4 -33.28 -20.13 -6.89
C ARG A 4 -32.45 -18.86 -7.09
N ALA A 5 -31.66 -18.54 -6.08
CA ALA A 5 -30.63 -17.48 -6.25
C ALA A 5 -29.53 -18.01 -7.17
N LEU A 6 -29.12 -17.19 -8.12
CA LEU A 6 -27.89 -17.43 -8.92
C LEU A 6 -26.74 -16.69 -8.23
N CYS A 7 -25.63 -17.39 -8.03
CA CYS A 7 -24.37 -16.80 -7.56
C CYS A 7 -23.24 -17.22 -8.49
N ALA A 8 -22.18 -16.44 -8.51
CA ALA A 8 -20.95 -16.82 -9.20
C ALA A 8 -20.35 -18.07 -8.54
N ALA A 9 -19.80 -18.98 -9.36
CA ALA A 9 -18.96 -20.06 -8.84
C ALA A 9 -17.59 -19.45 -8.48
N SER A 10 -17.36 -19.26 -7.18
CA SER A 10 -16.16 -18.54 -6.66
C SER A 10 -14.86 -19.04 -7.27
N ASP A 11 -14.73 -20.36 -7.42
CA ASP A 11 -13.49 -21.02 -7.83
C ASP A 11 -13.46 -21.39 -9.33
N TYR A 12 -14.30 -20.73 -10.14
CA TYR A 12 -14.30 -20.95 -11.60
C TYR A 12 -13.13 -20.25 -12.29
N ARG A 13 -12.72 -19.07 -11.81
CA ARG A 13 -11.60 -18.27 -12.28
C ARG A 13 -10.92 -17.60 -11.11
N PHE A 14 -9.67 -17.20 -11.35
CA PHE A 14 -8.80 -16.59 -10.35
C PHE A 14 -8.07 -15.37 -10.92
N SER A 15 -7.55 -14.53 -10.05
CA SER A 15 -6.66 -13.42 -10.39
C SER A 15 -5.42 -13.47 -9.52
N ILE A 16 -4.28 -13.09 -10.10
CA ILE A 16 -3.02 -12.97 -9.38
C ILE A 16 -2.76 -11.52 -9.06
N GLY A 17 -2.39 -11.20 -7.82
CA GLY A 17 -1.82 -9.92 -7.40
C GLY A 17 -0.32 -10.04 -7.19
N LEU A 18 0.45 -9.10 -7.72
CA LEU A 18 1.87 -8.93 -7.42
C LEU A 18 2.08 -7.61 -6.69
N ASP A 19 2.71 -7.67 -5.52
CA ASP A 19 3.19 -6.49 -4.81
C ASP A 19 4.72 -6.41 -4.94
N ILE A 20 5.19 -5.54 -5.82
CA ILE A 20 6.61 -5.34 -6.11
C ILE A 20 7.14 -4.20 -5.26
N THR A 21 7.95 -4.52 -4.27
CA THR A 21 8.65 -3.53 -3.46
C THR A 21 10.16 -3.54 -3.77
N ARG A 22 10.93 -2.63 -3.17
CA ARG A 22 12.38 -2.59 -3.38
C ARG A 22 13.07 -3.93 -3.05
N ASN A 23 12.62 -4.63 -1.99
CA ASN A 23 13.32 -5.78 -1.43
C ASN A 23 12.48 -7.06 -1.39
N HIS A 24 11.21 -6.99 -1.72
CA HIS A 24 10.29 -8.12 -1.62
C HIS A 24 9.33 -8.16 -2.80
N LEU A 25 8.88 -9.36 -3.09
CA LEU A 25 7.77 -9.68 -3.97
C LEU A 25 6.66 -10.33 -3.15
N GLY A 26 5.46 -9.75 -3.14
CA GLY A 26 4.25 -10.42 -2.68
C GLY A 26 3.53 -11.07 -3.84
N ILE A 27 3.06 -12.30 -3.68
CA ILE A 27 2.20 -13.00 -4.65
C ILE A 27 0.92 -13.38 -3.95
N LEU A 28 -0.21 -13.00 -4.53
CA LEU A 28 -1.55 -13.20 -4.00
C LEU A 28 -2.41 -13.89 -5.04
N LEU A 29 -3.19 -14.89 -4.66
CA LEU A 29 -4.20 -15.54 -5.49
C LEU A 29 -5.58 -15.28 -4.91
N LEU A 30 -6.47 -14.75 -5.73
CA LEU A 30 -7.85 -14.43 -5.39
C LEU A 30 -8.81 -15.24 -6.26
N ASN A 31 -9.94 -15.67 -5.70
CA ASN A 31 -11.07 -16.20 -6.46
C ASN A 31 -11.99 -15.07 -6.97
N LEU A 32 -13.09 -15.43 -7.65
CA LEU A 32 -14.05 -14.46 -8.21
C LEU A 32 -14.82 -13.64 -7.16
N THR A 33 -14.86 -14.09 -5.93
CA THR A 33 -15.51 -13.39 -4.81
C THR A 33 -14.55 -12.49 -4.03
N GLY A 34 -13.26 -12.50 -4.41
CA GLY A 34 -12.23 -11.71 -3.74
C GLY A 34 -11.62 -12.40 -2.51
N ASP A 35 -11.97 -13.67 -2.28
CA ASP A 35 -11.38 -14.43 -1.17
C ASP A 35 -9.92 -14.75 -1.48
N ILE A 36 -9.06 -14.60 -0.48
CA ILE A 36 -7.64 -14.94 -0.58
C ILE A 36 -7.48 -16.46 -0.52
N ILE A 37 -7.05 -17.07 -1.62
CA ILE A 37 -6.77 -18.50 -1.70
C ILE A 37 -5.38 -18.80 -1.18
N LYS A 38 -4.39 -17.99 -1.57
CA LYS A 38 -3.00 -18.13 -1.14
C LYS A 38 -2.28 -16.79 -1.18
N TYR A 39 -1.38 -16.58 -0.24
CA TYR A 39 -0.47 -15.44 -0.21
C TYR A 39 0.93 -15.89 0.17
N GLU A 40 1.92 -15.36 -0.52
CA GLU A 40 3.32 -15.57 -0.22
C GLU A 40 4.09 -14.26 -0.33
N ARG A 41 5.05 -14.05 0.57
CA ARG A 41 5.97 -12.91 0.53
C ARG A 41 7.40 -13.43 0.46
N ILE A 42 8.09 -13.09 -0.62
CA ILE A 42 9.42 -13.58 -0.97
C ILE A 42 10.41 -12.42 -0.87
N GLN A 43 11.58 -12.69 -0.30
CA GLN A 43 12.68 -11.73 -0.34
C GLN A 43 13.31 -11.77 -1.74
N LEU A 44 12.97 -10.78 -2.56
CA LEU A 44 13.44 -10.62 -3.93
C LEU A 44 13.64 -9.15 -4.23
N GLY A 45 14.89 -8.72 -4.34
CA GLY A 45 15.23 -7.33 -4.62
C GLY A 45 14.89 -6.94 -6.05
N PHE A 46 14.13 -5.85 -6.21
CA PHE A 46 13.77 -5.35 -7.52
C PHE A 46 14.99 -4.96 -8.35
N SER A 47 14.98 -5.35 -9.61
CA SER A 47 15.91 -4.90 -10.63
C SER A 47 15.18 -4.73 -11.98
N ARG A 48 15.45 -3.64 -12.70
CA ARG A 48 14.97 -3.49 -14.08
C ARG A 48 15.83 -4.35 -15.02
N SER A 49 15.68 -5.67 -14.94
CA SER A 49 16.44 -6.64 -15.74
C SER A 49 15.57 -7.82 -16.14
N SER A 50 15.92 -8.45 -17.26
CA SER A 50 15.27 -9.69 -17.70
C SER A 50 15.40 -10.82 -16.69
N ALA A 51 16.54 -10.92 -16.01
CA ALA A 51 16.76 -11.92 -14.98
C ALA A 51 15.77 -11.82 -13.82
N TYR A 52 15.51 -10.59 -13.33
CA TYR A 52 14.51 -10.35 -12.29
C TYR A 52 13.11 -10.80 -12.72
N PHE A 53 12.64 -10.35 -13.89
CA PHE A 53 11.29 -10.69 -14.34
C PHE A 53 11.15 -12.18 -14.68
N SER A 54 12.20 -12.82 -15.19
CA SER A 54 12.20 -14.30 -15.36
C SER A 54 12.11 -15.02 -14.02
N GLU A 55 12.78 -14.53 -12.98
CA GLU A 55 12.67 -15.09 -11.64
C GLU A 55 11.26 -14.88 -11.06
N VAL A 56 10.64 -13.70 -11.26
CA VAL A 56 9.24 -13.44 -10.87
C VAL A 56 8.30 -14.44 -11.55
N CYS A 57 8.47 -14.71 -12.86
CA CYS A 57 7.67 -15.74 -13.56
C CYS A 57 7.83 -17.11 -12.93
N GLN A 58 9.08 -17.55 -12.66
CA GLN A 58 9.32 -18.83 -12.02
C GLN A 58 8.66 -18.92 -10.65
N LYS A 59 8.71 -17.82 -9.85
CA LYS A 59 8.02 -17.77 -8.55
C LYS A 59 6.51 -17.88 -8.68
N ILE A 60 5.90 -17.30 -9.71
CA ILE A 60 4.46 -17.44 -9.99
C ILE A 60 4.14 -18.91 -10.38
N ASP A 61 4.97 -19.52 -11.24
CA ASP A 61 4.76 -20.89 -11.65
C ASP A 61 4.86 -21.85 -10.45
N ASP A 62 5.89 -21.71 -9.62
CA ASP A 62 6.05 -22.48 -8.38
C ASP A 62 4.85 -22.27 -7.43
N PHE A 63 4.40 -21.02 -7.27
CA PHE A 63 3.27 -20.66 -6.43
C PHE A 63 1.95 -21.28 -6.90
N LEU A 64 1.71 -21.33 -8.23
CA LEU A 64 0.52 -21.94 -8.81
C LEU A 64 0.57 -23.47 -8.72
N LEU A 65 1.73 -24.11 -8.89
CA LEU A 65 1.88 -25.56 -8.77
C LEU A 65 1.39 -26.08 -7.41
N GLU A 66 1.57 -25.30 -6.35
CA GLU A 66 1.11 -25.69 -5.01
C GLU A 66 -0.41 -25.54 -4.80
N THR A 67 -1.12 -24.89 -5.75
CA THR A 67 -2.57 -24.60 -5.62
C THR A 67 -3.46 -25.51 -6.46
N GLU A 68 -2.89 -26.36 -7.32
CA GLU A 68 -3.61 -27.19 -8.30
C GLU A 68 -4.42 -26.37 -9.32
N ILE A 69 -4.20 -25.04 -9.41
CA ILE A 69 -4.89 -24.11 -10.32
C ILE A 69 -4.04 -23.95 -11.58
N SER A 70 -4.66 -24.20 -12.74
CA SER A 70 -3.99 -24.03 -14.02
C SER A 70 -3.92 -22.55 -14.44
N GLY A 71 -2.87 -22.19 -15.20
CA GLY A 71 -2.72 -20.85 -15.77
C GLY A 71 -3.89 -20.41 -16.66
N GLU A 72 -4.64 -21.36 -17.25
CA GLU A 72 -5.84 -21.07 -18.05
C GLU A 72 -7.02 -20.56 -17.21
N GLN A 73 -7.01 -20.83 -15.91
CA GLN A 73 -8.02 -20.33 -14.97
C GLN A 73 -7.74 -18.91 -14.49
N ILE A 74 -6.54 -18.36 -14.79
CA ILE A 74 -6.16 -17.02 -14.39
C ILE A 74 -6.73 -15.99 -15.37
N LEU A 75 -7.50 -15.03 -14.86
CA LEU A 75 -8.09 -13.93 -15.64
C LEU A 75 -7.09 -12.84 -15.97
N GLY A 76 -6.17 -12.56 -15.07
CA GLY A 76 -5.22 -11.47 -15.22
C GLY A 76 -4.34 -11.28 -14.00
N LEU A 77 -3.42 -10.32 -14.15
CA LEU A 77 -2.39 -9.98 -13.19
C LEU A 77 -2.56 -8.52 -12.75
N GLY A 78 -2.84 -8.30 -11.47
CA GLY A 78 -2.78 -6.96 -10.86
C GLY A 78 -1.38 -6.73 -10.32
N ILE A 79 -0.70 -5.65 -10.73
CA ILE A 79 0.66 -5.33 -10.29
C ILE A 79 0.62 -4.03 -9.49
N SER A 80 0.92 -4.13 -8.21
CA SER A 80 1.14 -3.04 -7.28
C SER A 80 2.63 -2.73 -7.19
N LEU A 81 2.99 -1.46 -7.24
CA LEU A 81 4.37 -1.03 -7.08
C LEU A 81 4.44 0.44 -6.60
N PRO A 82 5.49 0.82 -5.85
CA PRO A 82 5.66 2.21 -5.43
C PRO A 82 6.05 3.10 -6.61
N GLY A 83 5.42 4.26 -6.73
CA GLY A 83 5.74 5.26 -7.75
C GLY A 83 4.52 5.79 -8.48
N ILE A 84 4.76 6.71 -9.43
CA ILE A 84 3.72 7.35 -10.22
C ILE A 84 3.41 6.49 -11.43
N VAL A 85 2.21 5.91 -11.44
CA VAL A 85 1.70 5.04 -12.50
C VAL A 85 0.79 5.86 -13.41
N ASP A 86 1.16 5.99 -14.68
CA ASP A 86 0.42 6.71 -15.71
C ASP A 86 -0.24 5.71 -16.69
N PRO A 87 -1.52 5.41 -16.53
CA PRO A 87 -2.23 4.46 -17.39
C PRO A 87 -2.49 5.00 -18.80
N VAL A 88 -2.46 6.32 -19.00
CA VAL A 88 -2.65 6.94 -20.32
C VAL A 88 -1.40 6.75 -21.17
N ARG A 89 -0.23 7.05 -20.61
CA ARG A 89 1.07 6.82 -21.26
C ARG A 89 1.53 5.37 -21.17
N LYS A 90 0.83 4.54 -20.39
CA LYS A 90 1.15 3.13 -20.13
C LYS A 90 2.58 2.93 -19.61
N MET A 91 2.93 3.68 -18.56
CA MET A 91 4.27 3.64 -17.96
C MET A 91 4.26 4.01 -16.49
N ILE A 92 5.30 3.57 -15.80
CA ILE A 92 5.71 4.10 -14.50
C ILE A 92 6.64 5.28 -14.80
N THR A 93 6.15 6.49 -14.59
CA THR A 93 6.90 7.70 -14.94
C THR A 93 8.07 7.92 -13.99
N TYR A 94 7.87 7.59 -12.73
CA TYR A 94 8.89 7.72 -11.70
C TYR A 94 8.60 6.84 -10.50
N SER A 95 9.61 6.12 -10.02
CA SER A 95 9.62 5.46 -8.73
C SER A 95 10.94 5.71 -8.00
N HIS A 96 10.86 6.44 -6.90
CA HIS A 96 12.04 6.68 -6.07
C HIS A 96 12.48 5.41 -5.35
N ALA A 97 11.52 4.65 -4.83
CA ALA A 97 11.78 3.42 -4.11
C ALA A 97 12.44 2.34 -4.98
N LEU A 98 12.01 2.20 -6.23
CA LEU A 98 12.56 1.24 -7.19
C LEU A 98 13.77 1.80 -7.97
N GLY A 99 14.01 3.12 -7.90
CA GLY A 99 15.11 3.77 -8.65
C GLY A 99 14.88 3.78 -10.17
N VAL A 100 13.62 3.83 -10.63
CA VAL A 100 13.28 3.80 -12.05
C VAL A 100 12.63 5.10 -12.52
N ARG A 101 12.86 5.41 -13.80
CA ARG A 101 12.16 6.44 -14.57
C ARG A 101 11.72 5.87 -15.90
N ASP A 102 10.57 6.36 -16.36
CA ASP A 102 10.02 6.05 -17.68
C ASP A 102 10.11 4.55 -18.01
N LEU A 103 9.54 3.73 -17.13
CA LEU A 103 9.46 2.27 -17.30
C LEU A 103 8.12 1.94 -17.97
N PRO A 104 8.10 1.58 -19.27
CA PRO A 104 6.87 1.25 -19.97
C PRO A 104 6.26 -0.05 -19.42
N PHE A 105 4.94 -0.15 -19.38
CA PHE A 105 4.24 -1.35 -18.91
C PHE A 105 4.60 -2.59 -19.73
N TRP A 106 4.82 -2.42 -21.03
CA TRP A 106 5.16 -3.54 -21.91
C TRP A 106 6.48 -4.23 -21.52
N GLU A 107 7.44 -3.51 -20.95
CA GLU A 107 8.70 -4.12 -20.47
C GLU A 107 8.44 -5.15 -19.35
N ILE A 108 7.41 -4.94 -18.55
CA ILE A 108 7.00 -5.87 -17.49
C ILE A 108 6.02 -6.90 -18.06
N GLN A 109 5.00 -6.43 -18.76
CA GLN A 109 3.91 -7.27 -19.29
C GLN A 109 4.40 -8.35 -20.24
N SER A 110 5.48 -8.10 -21.01
CA SER A 110 6.02 -9.05 -21.97
C SER A 110 6.50 -10.39 -21.38
N TYR A 111 6.68 -10.43 -20.08
CA TYR A 111 7.09 -11.65 -19.36
C TYR A 111 5.91 -12.52 -18.96
N PHE A 112 4.70 -11.99 -18.94
CA PHE A 112 3.51 -12.68 -18.43
C PHE A 112 2.54 -13.04 -19.55
N PRO A 113 1.95 -14.24 -19.54
CA PRO A 113 0.96 -14.66 -20.54
C PRO A 113 -0.41 -13.99 -20.33
N TRP A 114 -0.65 -13.36 -19.18
CA TRP A 114 -1.92 -12.76 -18.80
C TRP A 114 -1.92 -11.24 -19.02
N HIS A 115 -3.11 -10.68 -19.17
CA HIS A 115 -3.27 -9.23 -19.15
C HIS A 115 -2.84 -8.65 -17.80
N CYS A 116 -2.04 -7.56 -17.82
CA CYS A 116 -1.55 -6.89 -16.64
C CYS A 116 -2.23 -5.54 -16.42
N THR A 117 -2.64 -5.27 -15.18
CA THR A 117 -3.08 -3.96 -14.72
C THR A 117 -2.09 -3.43 -13.69
N PHE A 118 -1.76 -2.14 -13.77
CA PHE A 118 -0.73 -1.53 -12.91
C PHE A 118 -1.35 -0.45 -12.03
N LEU A 119 -1.05 -0.48 -10.74
CA LEU A 119 -1.43 0.54 -9.76
C LEU A 119 -0.23 0.95 -8.90
N ASN A 120 -0.28 2.17 -8.41
CA ASN A 120 0.54 2.57 -7.29
C ASN A 120 0.13 1.77 -6.03
N ASP A 121 1.07 1.48 -5.14
CA ASP A 121 0.86 0.66 -3.93
C ASP A 121 -0.21 1.24 -2.99
N ALA A 122 -0.22 2.56 -2.75
CA ALA A 122 -1.27 3.18 -1.94
C ALA A 122 -2.64 3.16 -2.64
N ASN A 123 -2.67 3.36 -3.98
CA ASN A 123 -3.89 3.25 -4.77
C ASN A 123 -4.44 1.82 -4.75
N ALA A 124 -3.57 0.80 -4.84
CA ALA A 124 -3.98 -0.60 -4.74
C ALA A 124 -4.58 -0.92 -3.36
N GLY A 125 -3.96 -0.40 -2.29
CA GLY A 125 -4.48 -0.53 -0.94
C GLY A 125 -5.85 0.14 -0.76
N ALA A 126 -6.00 1.38 -1.23
CA ALA A 126 -7.28 2.10 -1.18
C ALA A 126 -8.38 1.39 -1.97
N PHE A 127 -8.04 0.85 -3.14
CA PHE A 127 -8.99 0.11 -3.96
C PHE A 127 -9.45 -1.19 -3.28
N ALA A 128 -8.52 -1.91 -2.65
CA ALA A 128 -8.83 -3.14 -1.90
C ALA A 128 -9.76 -2.86 -0.71
N GLU A 129 -9.49 -1.81 0.07
CA GLU A 129 -10.34 -1.37 1.18
C GLU A 129 -11.72 -0.92 0.69
N GLY A 130 -11.79 -0.18 -0.41
CA GLY A 130 -13.04 0.36 -0.95
C GLY A 130 -13.98 -0.70 -1.52
N ILE A 131 -13.47 -1.85 -1.96
CA ILE A 131 -14.28 -2.96 -2.48
C ILE A 131 -14.59 -4.00 -1.40
N GLY A 132 -13.63 -4.24 -0.50
CA GLY A 132 -13.68 -5.38 0.44
C GLY A 132 -14.29 -5.08 1.79
N SER A 133 -14.68 -3.84 2.10
CA SER A 133 -15.13 -3.44 3.43
C SER A 133 -16.43 -2.62 3.42
N ASP A 134 -17.07 -2.51 4.59
CA ASP A 134 -18.25 -1.66 4.81
C ASP A 134 -17.85 -0.18 5.01
N LEU A 135 -16.75 0.27 4.43
CA LEU A 135 -16.31 1.66 4.49
C LEU A 135 -17.25 2.58 3.69
N PRO A 136 -17.29 3.88 4.02
CA PRO A 136 -17.96 4.87 3.20
C PRO A 136 -17.46 4.86 1.75
N SER A 137 -18.31 5.29 0.80
CA SER A 137 -17.95 5.40 -0.62
C SER A 137 -16.81 6.39 -0.91
N SER A 138 -16.48 7.22 0.09
CA SER A 138 -15.41 8.20 0.02
C SER A 138 -14.57 8.20 1.28
N PHE A 139 -13.26 8.05 1.15
CA PHE A 139 -12.28 8.09 2.23
C PHE A 139 -10.89 8.45 1.70
N PHE A 140 -9.99 8.83 2.59
CA PHE A 140 -8.57 8.92 2.29
C PHE A 140 -7.84 7.71 2.89
N TYR A 141 -7.15 6.94 2.06
CA TYR A 141 -6.27 5.87 2.50
C TYR A 141 -4.86 6.42 2.76
N LEU A 142 -4.40 6.35 4.00
CA LEU A 142 -3.05 6.74 4.40
C LEU A 142 -2.20 5.49 4.64
N SER A 143 -1.31 5.21 3.71
CA SER A 143 -0.39 4.07 3.77
C SER A 143 0.84 4.41 4.61
N LEU A 144 0.93 3.84 5.80
CA LEU A 144 2.04 4.00 6.74
C LEU A 144 3.01 2.82 6.58
N SER A 145 3.74 2.80 5.46
CA SER A 145 4.70 1.77 5.09
C SER A 145 6.15 2.27 5.21
N ASN A 146 7.12 1.62 4.57
CA ASN A 146 8.53 2.06 4.57
C ASN A 146 8.68 3.50 4.07
N THR A 147 7.77 3.93 3.21
CA THR A 147 7.49 5.31 2.87
C THR A 147 6.01 5.58 3.13
N VAL A 148 5.66 6.84 3.40
CA VAL A 148 4.26 7.23 3.56
C VAL A 148 3.68 7.55 2.18
N GLY A 149 2.62 6.85 1.84
CA GLY A 149 1.81 7.11 0.66
C GLY A 149 0.38 7.45 1.02
N GLY A 150 -0.43 7.75 0.02
CA GLY A 150 -1.85 7.92 0.22
C GLY A 150 -2.63 7.83 -1.09
N ALA A 151 -3.92 7.67 -0.97
CA ALA A 151 -4.85 7.65 -2.09
C ALA A 151 -6.20 8.21 -1.67
N ILE A 152 -6.84 8.93 -2.57
CA ILE A 152 -8.23 9.38 -2.40
C ILE A 152 -9.14 8.38 -3.11
N PHE A 153 -10.06 7.81 -2.35
CA PHE A 153 -11.17 7.03 -2.87
C PHE A 153 -12.42 7.89 -2.75
N HIS A 154 -13.09 8.17 -3.87
CA HIS A 154 -14.20 9.09 -3.95
C HIS A 154 -15.33 8.50 -4.79
N ASP A 155 -16.53 8.44 -4.21
CA ASP A 155 -17.72 7.86 -4.87
C ASP A 155 -17.46 6.48 -5.50
N GLY A 156 -16.77 5.62 -4.75
CA GLY A 156 -16.47 4.25 -5.21
C GLY A 156 -15.32 4.15 -6.22
N ASN A 157 -14.54 5.22 -6.45
CA ASN A 157 -13.46 5.24 -7.43
C ASN A 157 -12.20 5.89 -6.87
N LEU A 158 -11.05 5.48 -7.40
CA LEU A 158 -9.79 6.18 -7.14
C LEU A 158 -9.76 7.54 -7.84
N LEU A 159 -9.29 8.57 -7.15
CA LEU A 159 -9.07 9.91 -7.71
C LEU A 159 -7.58 10.07 -8.04
N PRO A 160 -7.17 9.91 -9.31
CA PRO A 160 -5.75 9.90 -9.67
C PRO A 160 -5.11 11.29 -9.76
N GLY A 161 -5.92 12.35 -9.97
CA GLY A 161 -5.44 13.68 -10.34
C GLY A 161 -4.92 13.75 -11.79
N ASP A 162 -4.72 14.96 -12.29
CA ASP A 162 -4.33 15.18 -13.71
C ASP A 162 -2.94 14.63 -14.06
N ALA A 163 -2.06 14.55 -13.09
CA ALA A 163 -0.69 14.04 -13.26
C ALA A 163 -0.46 12.71 -12.51
N PHE A 164 -1.53 12.00 -12.11
CA PHE A 164 -1.48 10.75 -11.35
C PHE A 164 -0.69 10.85 -10.03
N ARG A 165 -0.76 12.03 -9.36
CA ARG A 165 -0.05 12.34 -8.11
C ARG A 165 -1.01 12.67 -6.96
N CYS A 166 -2.27 12.42 -7.14
CA CYS A 166 -3.24 12.67 -6.08
C CYS A 166 -2.96 11.72 -4.90
N GLY A 167 -3.04 12.24 -3.69
CA GLY A 167 -2.79 11.44 -2.50
C GLY A 167 -1.34 11.35 -2.03
N GLU A 168 -0.37 12.04 -2.64
CA GLU A 168 1.05 12.06 -2.23
C GLU A 168 1.27 12.73 -0.85
N ALA A 169 0.51 12.27 0.17
CA ALA A 169 0.51 12.81 1.53
C ALA A 169 1.88 12.72 2.22
N GLY A 170 2.66 11.71 1.89
CA GLY A 170 4.00 11.54 2.44
C GLY A 170 4.94 12.72 2.15
N HIS A 171 4.66 13.48 1.08
CA HIS A 171 5.46 14.63 0.67
C HIS A 171 4.86 16.00 1.06
N MET A 172 3.74 15.99 1.77
CA MET A 172 3.24 17.22 2.42
C MET A 172 4.25 17.68 3.48
N THR A 173 4.43 19.00 3.60
CA THR A 173 5.29 19.57 4.65
C THR A 173 4.57 19.48 6.00
N LEU A 174 5.11 18.71 6.91
CA LEU A 174 4.65 18.60 8.30
C LEU A 174 5.35 19.61 9.19
N ILE A 175 6.68 19.69 9.07
CA ILE A 175 7.51 20.61 9.85
C ILE A 175 8.42 21.38 8.88
N PRO A 176 8.16 22.68 8.64
CA PRO A 176 9.03 23.50 7.79
C PRO A 176 10.48 23.43 8.26
N ASP A 177 11.41 23.29 7.30
CA ASP A 177 12.86 23.18 7.52
C ASP A 177 13.28 22.06 8.49
N GLY A 178 12.42 21.04 8.66
CA GLY A 178 12.64 19.91 9.56
C GLY A 178 13.56 18.83 8.98
N LYS A 179 13.33 17.58 9.36
CA LYS A 179 14.17 16.44 8.95
C LYS A 179 14.26 16.29 7.43
N PRO A 180 15.44 15.88 6.89
CA PRO A 180 15.56 15.59 5.47
C PRO A 180 14.66 14.40 5.07
N CYS A 181 14.07 14.50 3.88
CA CYS A 181 13.29 13.46 3.24
C CYS A 181 14.08 12.87 2.06
N TYR A 182 13.86 11.60 1.76
CA TYR A 182 14.48 10.93 0.63
C TYR A 182 14.16 11.59 -0.73
N CYS A 183 13.09 12.38 -0.81
CA CYS A 183 12.74 13.13 -2.02
C CYS A 183 13.65 14.34 -2.30
N GLY A 184 14.62 14.60 -1.41
CA GLY A 184 15.56 15.73 -1.51
C GLY A 184 15.06 17.02 -0.88
N LYS A 185 13.84 17.05 -0.29
CA LYS A 185 13.31 18.18 0.49
C LYS A 185 13.42 17.92 1.98
N THR A 186 13.02 18.90 2.80
CA THR A 186 12.98 18.78 4.26
C THR A 186 11.55 18.91 4.77
N GLY A 187 11.29 18.32 5.93
CA GLY A 187 10.04 18.50 6.66
C GLY A 187 8.83 17.70 6.18
N CYS A 188 9.01 16.78 5.24
CA CYS A 188 7.92 15.95 4.72
C CYS A 188 7.33 15.03 5.79
N VAL A 189 6.03 14.72 5.71
CA VAL A 189 5.33 13.72 6.54
C VAL A 189 6.10 12.40 6.62
N ASP A 190 6.66 11.93 5.50
CA ASP A 190 7.42 10.70 5.40
C ASP A 190 8.58 10.63 6.42
N ALA A 191 9.30 11.74 6.61
CA ALA A 191 10.41 11.80 7.56
C ALA A 191 10.00 11.66 9.04
N TYR A 192 8.69 11.67 9.34
CA TYR A 192 8.14 11.62 10.70
C TYR A 192 7.14 10.49 10.92
N CYS A 193 6.53 9.95 9.87
CA CYS A 193 5.45 8.99 9.95
C CYS A 193 5.69 7.70 9.16
N SER A 194 6.89 7.47 8.59
CA SER A 194 7.21 6.21 7.91
C SER A 194 7.47 5.07 8.90
N ALA A 195 7.23 3.83 8.49
CA ALA A 195 7.55 2.63 9.25
C ALA A 195 9.06 2.50 9.51
N ARG A 196 9.90 2.98 8.58
CA ARG A 196 11.36 2.97 8.73
C ARG A 196 11.84 3.72 9.96
N LEU A 197 11.18 4.84 10.30
CA LEU A 197 11.51 5.61 11.51
C LEU A 197 11.45 4.73 12.77
N LEU A 198 10.55 3.77 12.80
CA LEU A 198 10.32 2.87 13.93
C LEU A 198 11.22 1.62 13.83
N SER A 199 11.26 0.99 12.66
CA SER A 199 12.03 -0.23 12.45
C SER A 199 13.54 -0.02 12.55
N ASP A 200 14.06 1.14 12.13
CA ASP A 200 15.50 1.47 12.26
C ASP A 200 15.98 1.46 13.73
N LEU A 201 15.07 1.71 14.68
CA LEU A 201 15.36 1.64 16.13
C LEU A 201 15.42 0.22 16.66
N SER A 202 14.87 -0.75 15.95
CA SER A 202 14.72 -2.15 16.35
C SER A 202 15.44 -3.12 15.39
N GLY A 203 16.57 -2.70 14.83
CA GLY A 203 17.38 -3.54 13.95
C GLY A 203 16.75 -3.84 12.58
N GLY A 204 15.83 -2.99 12.11
CA GLY A 204 15.18 -3.10 10.81
C GLY A 204 13.86 -3.89 10.82
N ARG A 205 13.37 -4.32 11.99
CA ARG A 205 12.15 -5.12 12.12
C ARG A 205 11.09 -4.34 12.91
N LEU A 206 9.98 -4.04 12.23
CA LEU A 206 8.89 -3.27 12.82
C LEU A 206 8.19 -4.02 13.98
N GLU A 207 8.07 -5.34 13.86
CA GLU A 207 7.51 -6.22 14.89
C GLU A 207 8.27 -6.11 16.23
N ASP A 208 9.60 -6.05 16.14
CA ASP A 208 10.46 -5.94 17.33
C ASP A 208 10.30 -4.58 18.03
N PHE A 209 10.02 -3.51 17.26
CA PHE A 209 9.68 -2.21 17.84
C PHE A 209 8.37 -2.29 18.66
N PHE A 210 7.30 -2.87 18.08
CA PHE A 210 6.02 -2.98 18.77
C PHE A 210 6.06 -3.97 19.92
N LEU A 211 6.85 -5.03 19.83
CA LEU A 211 7.12 -5.93 20.96
C LEU A 211 7.80 -5.18 22.11
N GLY A 212 8.80 -4.35 21.80
CA GLY A 212 9.46 -3.51 22.79
C GLY A 212 8.54 -2.48 23.44
N LEU A 213 7.57 -1.93 22.69
CA LEU A 213 6.52 -1.07 23.26
C LEU A 213 5.65 -1.83 24.27
N GLN A 214 5.25 -3.06 23.96
CA GLN A 214 4.47 -3.91 24.88
C GLN A 214 5.27 -4.24 26.16
N GLN A 215 6.60 -4.33 26.05
CA GLN A 215 7.51 -4.54 27.16
C GLN A 215 7.86 -3.25 27.92
N ASN A 216 7.18 -2.12 27.62
CA ASN A 216 7.38 -0.81 28.23
C ASN A 216 8.80 -0.24 28.06
N ASN A 217 9.46 -0.48 26.92
CA ASN A 217 10.74 0.16 26.60
C ASN A 217 10.56 1.69 26.55
N PRO A 218 11.23 2.45 27.44
CA PRO A 218 10.99 3.89 27.57
C PRO A 218 11.43 4.68 26.33
N ASN A 219 12.47 4.22 25.62
CA ASN A 219 12.94 4.88 24.41
C ASN A 219 11.92 4.72 23.27
N TYR A 220 11.39 3.49 23.09
CA TYR A 220 10.37 3.24 22.07
C TYR A 220 9.08 4.00 22.39
N ARG A 221 8.71 4.06 23.67
CA ARG A 221 7.52 4.81 24.11
C ARG A 221 7.62 6.29 23.76
N SER A 222 8.74 6.95 24.04
CA SER A 222 8.94 8.37 23.73
C SER A 222 8.86 8.66 22.23
N VAL A 223 9.48 7.78 21.41
CA VAL A 223 9.41 7.90 19.95
C VAL A 223 8.00 7.68 19.44
N TRP A 224 7.32 6.67 19.97
CA TRP A 224 5.93 6.35 19.59
C TRP A 224 4.95 7.47 19.93
N ASP A 225 5.04 8.04 21.12
CA ASP A 225 4.19 9.16 21.54
C ASP A 225 4.40 10.39 20.62
N THR A 226 5.65 10.62 20.17
CA THR A 226 5.96 11.68 19.20
C THR A 226 5.42 11.34 17.81
N TYR A 227 5.55 10.08 17.38
CA TYR A 227 5.01 9.59 16.12
C TYR A 227 3.48 9.79 16.06
N LEU A 228 2.75 9.40 17.12
CA LEU A 228 1.30 9.57 17.18
C LEU A 228 0.87 11.05 17.11
N LYS A 229 1.63 11.95 17.75
CA LYS A 229 1.37 13.40 17.65
C LYS A 229 1.53 13.92 16.22
N HIS A 230 2.56 13.49 15.51
CA HIS A 230 2.76 13.85 14.12
C HIS A 230 1.66 13.25 13.22
N LEU A 231 1.33 11.98 13.44
CA LEU A 231 0.25 11.31 12.71
C LEU A 231 -1.09 12.02 12.91
N ALA A 232 -1.40 12.44 14.14
CA ALA A 232 -2.64 13.18 14.43
C ALA A 232 -2.72 14.52 13.67
N VAL A 233 -1.60 15.24 13.50
CA VAL A 233 -1.55 16.45 12.67
C VAL A 233 -1.87 16.12 11.21
N VAL A 234 -1.29 15.05 10.68
CA VAL A 234 -1.52 14.61 9.29
C VAL A 234 -2.98 14.25 9.08
N ILE A 235 -3.56 13.43 9.98
CA ILE A 235 -4.96 13.02 9.92
C ILE A 235 -5.88 14.26 9.96
N ASN A 236 -5.65 15.16 10.91
CA ASN A 236 -6.45 16.39 11.01
C ASN A 236 -6.37 17.23 9.74
N ASN A 237 -5.18 17.43 9.18
CA ASN A 237 -5.02 18.25 7.98
C ASN A 237 -5.72 17.64 6.76
N LEU A 238 -5.65 16.32 6.59
CA LEU A 238 -6.34 15.61 5.52
C LEU A 238 -7.86 15.68 5.70
N HIS A 239 -8.33 15.48 6.92
CA HIS A 239 -9.77 15.60 7.24
C HIS A 239 -10.29 17.02 7.00
N MET A 240 -9.56 18.05 7.42
CA MET A 240 -9.95 19.46 7.19
C MET A 240 -10.06 19.86 5.72
N ILE A 241 -9.31 19.19 4.83
CA ILE A 241 -9.34 19.48 3.38
C ILE A 241 -10.43 18.69 2.66
N LEU A 242 -10.62 17.43 3.05
CA LEU A 242 -11.44 16.49 2.30
C LEU A 242 -12.82 16.25 2.93
N ASP A 243 -12.96 16.45 4.24
CA ASP A 243 -14.14 16.06 5.04
C ASP A 243 -14.46 14.56 4.88
N TYR A 244 -13.42 13.75 4.82
CA TYR A 244 -13.49 12.31 4.65
C TYR A 244 -12.96 11.58 5.88
N ASP A 245 -13.41 10.33 6.06
CA ASP A 245 -12.77 9.38 6.96
C ASP A 245 -11.34 9.08 6.48
N ILE A 246 -10.42 8.89 7.43
CA ILE A 246 -9.04 8.53 7.14
C ILE A 246 -8.82 7.06 7.51
N VAL A 247 -8.60 6.23 6.51
CA VAL A 247 -8.27 4.81 6.67
C VAL A 247 -6.76 4.67 6.84
N LEU A 248 -6.33 4.14 7.97
CA LEU A 248 -4.91 3.96 8.31
C LEU A 248 -4.46 2.55 7.92
N GLY A 249 -3.65 2.46 6.88
CA GLY A 249 -3.13 1.20 6.36
C GLY A 249 -1.60 1.14 6.33
N GLY A 250 -1.08 0.20 5.54
CA GLY A 250 0.36 -0.07 5.45
C GLY A 250 0.90 -0.86 6.65
N TYR A 251 2.22 -1.00 6.74
CA TYR A 251 2.85 -1.86 7.76
C TYR A 251 2.56 -1.40 9.19
N VAL A 252 2.59 -0.10 9.46
CA VAL A 252 2.25 0.43 10.80
C VAL A 252 0.77 0.29 11.07
N GLY A 253 -0.09 0.41 10.04
CA GLY A 253 -1.55 0.31 10.17
C GLY A 253 -2.00 -0.94 10.92
N SER A 254 -1.36 -2.09 10.67
CA SER A 254 -1.68 -3.37 11.32
C SER A 254 -1.46 -3.37 12.84
N PHE A 255 -0.68 -2.43 13.38
CA PHE A 255 -0.39 -2.31 14.81
C PHE A 255 -1.18 -1.19 15.49
N LEU A 256 -2.00 -0.42 14.75
CA LEU A 256 -2.66 0.79 15.31
C LEU A 256 -3.92 0.50 16.10
N THR A 257 -4.54 -0.67 15.98
CA THR A 257 -5.80 -0.98 16.65
C THR A 257 -5.79 -0.64 18.18
N PRO A 258 -4.75 -0.99 18.97
CA PRO A 258 -4.73 -0.65 20.39
C PRO A 258 -4.55 0.85 20.67
N TRP A 259 -4.22 1.64 19.66
CA TRP A 259 -3.89 3.07 19.77
C TRP A 259 -4.96 3.98 19.18
N LEU A 260 -6.03 3.43 18.60
CA LEU A 260 -7.06 4.21 17.89
C LEU A 260 -7.69 5.27 18.79
N ASP A 261 -7.99 4.95 20.06
CA ASP A 261 -8.58 5.92 20.99
C ASP A 261 -7.60 7.04 21.33
N THR A 262 -6.31 6.73 21.47
CA THR A 262 -5.26 7.75 21.64
C THR A 262 -5.14 8.64 20.42
N ILE A 263 -5.18 8.06 19.23
CA ILE A 263 -5.13 8.81 17.97
C ILE A 263 -6.36 9.73 17.84
N ARG A 264 -7.57 9.21 18.09
CA ARG A 264 -8.82 9.98 18.08
C ARG A 264 -8.76 11.17 19.05
N HIS A 265 -8.26 10.95 20.26
CA HIS A 265 -8.09 12.02 21.25
C HIS A 265 -7.11 13.10 20.74
N LEU A 266 -5.95 12.69 20.26
CA LEU A 266 -4.94 13.61 19.71
C LEU A 266 -5.44 14.37 18.47
N VAL A 267 -6.30 13.79 17.66
CA VAL A 267 -6.96 14.47 16.53
C VAL A 267 -7.99 15.45 17.05
N ALA A 268 -8.85 15.03 17.99
CA ALA A 268 -9.90 15.88 18.56
C ALA A 268 -9.35 17.15 19.26
N GLU A 269 -8.15 17.08 19.86
CA GLU A 269 -7.47 18.27 20.40
C GLU A 269 -7.13 19.33 19.35
N ARG A 270 -7.12 18.96 18.05
CA ARG A 270 -6.74 19.82 16.92
C ARG A 270 -7.93 20.18 16.04
N ASN A 271 -8.94 19.34 16.08
CA ASN A 271 -10.13 19.52 15.24
C ASN A 271 -10.98 20.68 15.78
N THR A 272 -11.52 21.47 14.86
CA THR A 272 -12.37 22.63 15.19
C THR A 272 -13.87 22.27 15.16
N PHE A 273 -14.24 21.14 14.51
CA PHE A 273 -15.62 20.72 14.27
C PHE A 273 -15.94 19.37 14.89
#